data_f6f08e862c237594237313d8f978a7db
#
_entry.id   f6f08e862c237594237313d8f978a7db
#
_cell.length_a   1.000
_cell.length_b   1.000
_cell.length_c   1.000
_cell.angle_alpha   90.00
_cell.angle_beta   90.00
_cell.angle_gamma   90.00
#
_symmetry.space_group_name_H-M   'P 1'
#
loop_
_entity.id
_entity.type
_entity.pdbx_description
1 polymer ?
#
loop_
_entity_poly.entity_id
_entity_poly.type
_entity_poly.pdbx_seq_one_letter_code
_entity_poly.pdbx_strand_id
1 'polypeptide(L)'
;RSHKSFHRAMNHNAAHEVMVTSPLGLVPRDLEEVWPAGHYDIPVTGDWTTDERIRVTQMIDALVSRNNYRLIINHSGMDYNSEIDVIDTRQGDSGTSHVALERLGQAVLDNMRVKRRSSERTNLDNFRSVARLHHLNDEWLDGVEIRGRFPRWKILKDGEQIAMWAPERGGFSLSKAGISILDAHNSLKRIHLKPNVKWKGDVNLVILESYDSSIRCGEDVLVMQGSQCIGSARAAAPAWEWEGTPGRLAKMHQRR
;
A
#
# COMPACT_ATOMS: atom_id res chain seq x y z
N ARG A 1 -9.39 0.03 -17.46
CA ARG A 1 -10.71 -0.56 -17.83
C ARG A 1 -10.69 -2.09 -17.66
N SER A 2 -9.62 -2.77 -18.10
CA SER A 2 -9.50 -4.24 -18.05
C SER A 2 -9.60 -4.81 -16.62
N HIS A 3 -8.93 -4.20 -15.64
CA HIS A 3 -8.96 -4.65 -14.24
C HIS A 3 -10.37 -4.63 -13.64
N LYS A 4 -11.21 -3.65 -14.03
CA LYS A 4 -12.62 -3.63 -13.59
C LYS A 4 -13.42 -4.81 -14.16
N SER A 5 -13.11 -5.24 -15.39
CA SER A 5 -13.75 -6.42 -16.01
C SER A 5 -13.32 -7.70 -15.29
N PHE A 6 -12.04 -7.85 -14.97
CA PHE A 6 -11.53 -8.99 -14.21
C PHE A 6 -12.16 -9.08 -12.82
N HIS A 7 -12.16 -7.98 -12.09
CA HIS A 7 -12.77 -7.95 -10.76
C HIS A 7 -14.28 -8.26 -10.78
N ARG A 8 -15.00 -7.78 -11.81
CA ARG A 8 -16.42 -8.12 -11.99
C ARG A 8 -16.63 -9.59 -12.33
N ALA A 9 -15.78 -10.16 -13.18
CA ALA A 9 -15.86 -11.57 -13.56
C ALA A 9 -15.60 -12.48 -12.36
N MET A 10 -14.58 -12.19 -11.56
CA MET A 10 -14.30 -12.95 -10.33
C MET A 10 -15.44 -12.89 -9.32
N ASN A 11 -16.17 -11.78 -9.26
CA ASN A 11 -17.27 -11.53 -8.33
C ASN A 11 -16.97 -11.97 -6.89
N HIS A 12 -15.71 -11.90 -6.48
CA HIS A 12 -15.24 -12.34 -5.17
C HIS A 12 -14.08 -11.45 -4.68
N ASN A 13 -14.08 -11.10 -3.40
CA ASN A 13 -13.11 -10.18 -2.79
C ASN A 13 -12.24 -10.82 -1.69
N ALA A 14 -12.26 -12.13 -1.56
CA ALA A 14 -11.42 -12.85 -0.61
C ALA A 14 -10.21 -13.54 -1.28
N ALA A 15 -10.15 -13.54 -2.62
CA ALA A 15 -8.94 -13.95 -3.34
C ALA A 15 -7.84 -12.89 -3.15
N HIS A 16 -6.60 -13.32 -3.08
CA HIS A 16 -5.46 -12.41 -3.17
C HIS A 16 -5.26 -12.03 -4.66
N GLU A 17 -5.85 -10.92 -5.06
CA GLU A 17 -5.76 -10.41 -6.43
C GLU A 17 -4.45 -9.64 -6.62
N VAL A 18 -3.65 -10.06 -7.59
CA VAL A 18 -2.39 -9.39 -7.93
C VAL A 18 -2.38 -9.06 -9.41
N MET A 19 -2.21 -7.80 -9.73
CA MET A 19 -2.10 -7.32 -11.10
C MET A 19 -0.66 -7.45 -11.58
N VAL A 20 -0.49 -8.01 -12.76
CA VAL A 20 0.80 -8.11 -13.45
C VAL A 20 0.93 -6.92 -14.39
N THR A 21 1.97 -6.10 -14.19
CA THR A 21 2.20 -4.88 -14.97
C THR A 21 3.66 -4.84 -15.45
N SER A 22 3.90 -4.36 -16.68
CA SER A 22 5.24 -4.30 -17.25
C SER A 22 6.22 -3.46 -16.41
N PRO A 23 5.95 -2.20 -16.07
CA PRO A 23 6.95 -1.37 -15.39
C PRO A 23 7.00 -1.56 -13.88
N LEU A 24 5.87 -1.92 -13.24
CA LEU A 24 5.81 -2.07 -11.78
C LEU A 24 5.96 -3.52 -11.33
N GLY A 25 5.90 -4.48 -12.26
CA GLY A 25 5.89 -5.90 -11.93
C GLY A 25 4.56 -6.32 -11.30
N LEU A 26 4.56 -6.70 -10.02
CA LEU A 26 3.38 -7.16 -9.31
C LEU A 26 2.78 -6.04 -8.45
N VAL A 27 1.50 -5.77 -8.65
CA VAL A 27 0.73 -4.82 -7.84
C VAL A 27 -0.43 -5.55 -7.19
N PRO A 28 -0.37 -5.81 -5.87
CA PRO A 28 -1.51 -6.32 -5.12
C PRO A 28 -2.70 -5.36 -5.18
N ARG A 29 -3.90 -5.89 -5.27
CA ARG A 29 -5.14 -5.12 -5.40
C ARG A 29 -5.35 -4.10 -4.28
N ASP A 30 -4.97 -4.45 -3.08
CA ASP A 30 -5.07 -3.60 -1.90
C ASP A 30 -4.08 -2.43 -1.90
N LEU A 31 -3.10 -2.42 -2.82
CA LEU A 31 -2.13 -1.35 -3.02
C LEU A 31 -2.32 -0.59 -4.35
N GLU A 32 -3.39 -0.85 -5.11
CA GLU A 32 -3.59 -0.24 -6.44
C GLU A 32 -3.73 1.29 -6.42
N GLU A 33 -4.18 1.86 -5.30
CA GLU A 33 -4.33 3.31 -5.14
C GLU A 33 -3.08 4.01 -4.59
N VAL A 34 -2.04 3.24 -4.23
CA VAL A 34 -0.79 3.77 -3.69
C VAL A 34 0.13 4.19 -4.85
N TRP A 35 0.87 5.30 -4.68
CA TRP A 35 1.91 5.66 -5.64
C TRP A 35 3.01 4.58 -5.70
N PRO A 36 3.52 4.18 -6.88
CA PRO A 36 3.21 4.73 -8.21
C PRO A 36 1.98 4.10 -8.89
N ALA A 37 1.43 2.99 -8.39
CA ALA A 37 0.35 2.25 -9.05
C ALA A 37 -0.92 3.09 -9.28
N GLY A 38 -1.35 3.87 -8.28
CA GLY A 38 -2.54 4.71 -8.37
C GLY A 38 -2.44 5.87 -9.38
N HIS A 39 -1.24 6.19 -9.85
CA HIS A 39 -0.97 7.26 -10.80
C HIS A 39 -0.40 6.75 -12.12
N TYR A 40 -0.46 5.43 -12.30
CA TYR A 40 0.06 4.77 -13.48
C TYR A 40 -0.94 4.86 -14.64
N ASP A 41 -0.59 5.60 -15.68
CA ASP A 41 -1.44 5.86 -16.87
C ASP A 41 -0.77 5.40 -18.17
N ILE A 42 0.02 4.34 -18.13
CA ILE A 42 0.62 3.78 -19.35
C ILE A 42 -0.29 2.67 -19.87
N PRO A 43 -0.77 2.75 -21.13
CA PRO A 43 -1.54 1.69 -21.74
C PRO A 43 -0.74 0.40 -21.77
N VAL A 44 -1.30 -0.69 -21.28
CA VAL A 44 -0.68 -2.02 -21.41
C VAL A 44 -0.90 -2.47 -22.85
N THR A 45 0.18 -2.55 -23.62
CA THR A 45 0.14 -3.05 -25.00
C THR A 45 -0.07 -4.56 -25.06
N GLY A 46 0.25 -5.26 -23.98
CA GLY A 46 0.23 -6.73 -23.94
C GLY A 46 1.52 -7.36 -24.47
N ASP A 47 2.39 -6.56 -25.06
CA ASP A 47 3.67 -7.03 -25.60
C ASP A 47 4.74 -6.95 -24.50
N TRP A 48 5.27 -8.09 -24.11
CA TRP A 48 6.30 -8.23 -23.11
C TRP A 48 7.62 -8.58 -23.74
N THR A 49 8.67 -7.85 -23.40
CA THR A 49 10.03 -8.25 -23.74
C THR A 49 10.44 -9.51 -22.96
N THR A 50 11.45 -10.21 -23.45
CA THR A 50 11.98 -11.39 -22.74
C THR A 50 12.45 -11.04 -21.33
N ASP A 51 13.15 -9.92 -21.15
CA ASP A 51 13.66 -9.48 -19.85
C ASP A 51 12.51 -9.11 -18.87
N GLU A 52 11.45 -8.50 -19.37
CA GLU A 52 10.26 -8.21 -18.55
C GLU A 52 9.59 -9.49 -18.09
N ARG A 53 9.44 -10.47 -18.97
CA ARG A 53 8.87 -11.79 -18.62
C ARG A 53 9.70 -12.48 -17.55
N ILE A 54 11.02 -12.55 -17.72
CA ILE A 54 11.94 -13.15 -16.73
C ILE A 54 11.78 -12.44 -15.38
N ARG A 55 11.87 -11.12 -15.36
CA ARG A 55 11.75 -10.34 -14.12
C ARG A 55 10.41 -10.55 -13.41
N VAL A 56 9.31 -10.52 -14.15
CA VAL A 56 7.98 -10.71 -13.57
C VAL A 56 7.80 -12.13 -13.07
N THR A 57 8.28 -13.15 -13.79
CA THR A 57 8.25 -14.54 -13.32
C THR A 57 9.01 -14.69 -12.00
N GLN A 58 10.22 -14.13 -11.88
CA GLN A 58 10.99 -14.13 -10.64
C GLN A 58 10.23 -13.45 -9.47
N MET A 59 9.51 -12.36 -9.76
CA MET A 59 8.67 -11.69 -8.75
C MET A 59 7.49 -12.57 -8.33
N ILE A 60 6.85 -13.29 -9.27
CA ILE A 60 5.78 -14.23 -8.96
C ILE A 60 6.32 -15.37 -8.09
N ASP A 61 7.46 -15.96 -8.45
CA ASP A 61 8.11 -17.02 -7.67
C ASP A 61 8.41 -16.56 -6.25
N ALA A 62 8.96 -15.34 -6.10
CA ALA A 62 9.24 -14.75 -4.79
C ALA A 62 7.96 -14.47 -3.98
N LEU A 63 6.86 -14.09 -4.63
CA LEU A 63 5.57 -13.91 -3.97
C LEU A 63 4.99 -15.26 -3.53
N VAL A 64 5.02 -16.25 -4.40
CA VAL A 64 4.47 -17.59 -4.15
C VAL A 64 5.24 -18.28 -3.03
N SER A 65 6.58 -18.22 -3.05
CA SER A 65 7.43 -18.86 -2.01
C SER A 65 7.26 -18.25 -0.61
N ARG A 66 6.83 -17.00 -0.51
CA ARG A 66 6.62 -16.30 0.77
C ARG A 66 5.20 -16.48 1.33
N ASN A 67 4.30 -17.09 0.57
CA ASN A 67 2.90 -17.23 0.93
C ASN A 67 2.44 -18.67 0.74
N ASN A 68 1.55 -19.14 1.60
CA ASN A 68 0.99 -20.50 1.54
C ASN A 68 -0.23 -20.53 0.60
N TYR A 69 -0.03 -20.31 -0.69
CA TYR A 69 -1.10 -20.47 -1.66
C TYR A 69 -1.39 -21.95 -1.91
N ARG A 70 -2.66 -22.27 -2.05
CA ARG A 70 -3.13 -23.60 -2.41
C ARG A 70 -3.32 -23.77 -3.91
N LEU A 71 -3.64 -22.68 -4.60
CA LEU A 71 -3.98 -22.63 -6.01
C LEU A 71 -3.65 -21.24 -6.56
N ILE A 72 -3.20 -21.21 -7.79
CA ILE A 72 -2.98 -19.99 -8.58
C ILE A 72 -3.97 -19.99 -9.73
N ILE A 73 -4.78 -18.94 -9.85
CA ILE A 73 -5.62 -18.69 -11.03
C ILE A 73 -4.91 -17.66 -11.89
N ASN A 74 -4.31 -18.13 -12.98
CA ASN A 74 -3.56 -17.29 -13.91
C ASN A 74 -4.49 -16.71 -14.98
N HIS A 75 -4.61 -15.39 -15.01
CA HIS A 75 -5.32 -14.62 -16.04
C HIS A 75 -4.41 -13.60 -16.72
N SER A 76 -3.11 -13.66 -16.48
CA SER A 76 -2.13 -12.69 -17.01
C SER A 76 -1.82 -12.89 -18.50
N GLY A 77 -1.97 -14.12 -19.00
CA GLY A 77 -1.54 -14.54 -20.33
C GLY A 77 -0.01 -14.78 -20.42
N MET A 78 0.67 -14.82 -19.28
CA MET A 78 2.04 -15.31 -19.19
C MET A 78 2.02 -16.81 -18.91
N ASP A 79 2.88 -17.53 -19.58
CA ASP A 79 3.13 -18.93 -19.22
C ASP A 79 3.81 -18.95 -17.86
N TYR A 80 3.20 -19.62 -16.90
CA TYR A 80 3.72 -19.74 -15.55
C TYR A 80 3.51 -21.16 -15.03
N ASN A 81 4.60 -21.78 -14.63
CA ASN A 81 4.61 -23.10 -14.00
C ASN A 81 5.04 -22.95 -12.54
N SER A 82 4.42 -23.69 -11.66
CA SER A 82 4.69 -23.69 -10.22
C SER A 82 4.53 -25.11 -9.68
N GLU A 83 5.11 -25.38 -8.52
CA GLU A 83 4.80 -26.61 -7.74
C GLU A 83 3.36 -26.61 -7.20
N ILE A 84 2.73 -25.43 -7.14
CA ILE A 84 1.33 -25.26 -6.77
C ILE A 84 0.48 -25.38 -8.05
N ASP A 85 -0.72 -25.96 -7.93
CA ASP A 85 -1.66 -26.06 -9.04
C ASP A 85 -1.94 -24.69 -9.66
N VAL A 86 -1.85 -24.60 -10.99
CA VAL A 86 -2.10 -23.40 -11.76
C VAL A 86 -3.26 -23.64 -12.73
N ILE A 87 -4.29 -22.79 -12.67
CA ILE A 87 -5.38 -22.78 -13.64
C ILE A 87 -5.19 -21.60 -14.60
N ASP A 88 -4.84 -21.86 -15.86
CA ASP A 88 -4.87 -20.83 -16.91
C ASP A 88 -6.30 -20.61 -17.39
N THR A 89 -6.80 -19.40 -17.23
CA THR A 89 -8.15 -19.01 -17.61
C THR A 89 -8.22 -18.29 -18.94
N ARG A 90 -7.07 -17.88 -19.50
CA ARG A 90 -7.04 -17.28 -20.85
C ARG A 90 -7.01 -18.33 -21.95
N GLN A 91 -6.21 -19.35 -21.83
CA GLN A 91 -6.05 -20.42 -22.84
C GLN A 91 -5.83 -19.86 -24.26
N GLY A 92 -4.99 -18.81 -24.38
CA GLY A 92 -4.69 -18.12 -25.63
C GLY A 92 -5.67 -17.01 -26.04
N ASP A 93 -6.80 -16.87 -25.36
CA ASP A 93 -7.76 -15.80 -25.64
C ASP A 93 -7.29 -14.44 -25.09
N SER A 94 -7.88 -13.35 -25.61
CA SER A 94 -7.74 -12.04 -25.01
C SER A 94 -8.27 -12.05 -23.58
N GLY A 95 -7.54 -11.49 -22.62
CA GLY A 95 -7.96 -11.44 -21.20
C GLY A 95 -9.30 -10.75 -20.96
N THR A 96 -9.76 -9.90 -21.87
CA THR A 96 -11.06 -9.22 -21.80
C THR A 96 -12.15 -9.85 -22.68
N SER A 97 -11.87 -10.98 -23.34
CA SER A 97 -12.87 -11.72 -24.07
C SER A 97 -13.92 -12.31 -23.13
N HIS A 98 -15.14 -12.46 -23.61
CA HIS A 98 -16.26 -13.00 -22.82
C HIS A 98 -15.91 -14.40 -22.29
N VAL A 99 -15.37 -15.26 -23.14
CA VAL A 99 -15.01 -16.65 -22.81
C VAL A 99 -13.91 -16.71 -21.74
N ALA A 100 -12.86 -15.88 -21.85
CA ALA A 100 -11.81 -15.84 -20.84
C ALA A 100 -12.33 -15.31 -19.49
N LEU A 101 -13.22 -14.32 -19.51
CA LEU A 101 -13.84 -13.79 -18.30
C LEU A 101 -14.80 -14.78 -17.65
N GLU A 102 -15.54 -15.56 -18.41
CA GLU A 102 -16.38 -16.64 -17.89
C GLU A 102 -15.53 -17.73 -17.22
N ARG A 103 -14.44 -18.17 -17.88
CA ARG A 103 -13.51 -19.14 -17.28
C ARG A 103 -12.88 -18.61 -15.98
N LEU A 104 -12.53 -17.33 -15.94
CA LEU A 104 -12.02 -16.68 -14.73
C LEU A 104 -13.06 -16.74 -13.60
N GLY A 105 -14.30 -16.34 -13.90
CA GLY A 105 -15.39 -16.35 -12.92
C GLY A 105 -15.68 -17.77 -12.40
N GLN A 106 -15.72 -18.76 -13.30
CA GLN A 106 -15.97 -20.15 -12.95
C GLN A 106 -14.82 -20.73 -12.11
N ALA A 107 -13.55 -20.48 -12.50
CA ALA A 107 -12.40 -20.95 -11.74
C ALA A 107 -12.38 -20.37 -10.31
N VAL A 108 -12.77 -19.12 -10.14
CA VAL A 108 -12.90 -18.50 -8.79
C VAL A 108 -14.06 -19.14 -8.04
N LEU A 109 -15.23 -19.32 -8.64
CA LEU A 109 -16.41 -19.89 -8.01
C LEU A 109 -16.15 -21.32 -7.51
N ASP A 110 -15.52 -22.15 -8.31
CA ASP A 110 -15.26 -23.55 -8.01
C ASP A 110 -14.23 -23.75 -6.89
N ASN A 111 -13.30 -22.77 -6.74
CA ASN A 111 -12.17 -22.91 -5.84
C ASN A 111 -12.24 -22.05 -4.57
N MET A 112 -13.09 -21.03 -4.53
CA MET A 112 -13.25 -20.19 -3.36
C MET A 112 -14.23 -20.80 -2.35
N ARG A 113 -13.69 -21.31 -1.25
CA ARG A 113 -14.46 -21.93 -0.15
C ARG A 113 -14.86 -20.96 0.96
N VAL A 114 -14.39 -19.72 0.90
CA VAL A 114 -14.69 -18.69 1.90
C VAL A 114 -15.75 -17.73 1.38
N LYS A 115 -16.58 -17.20 2.27
CA LYS A 115 -17.59 -16.20 1.92
C LYS A 115 -16.92 -14.88 1.51
N ARG A 116 -17.62 -14.11 0.68
CA ARG A 116 -17.22 -12.72 0.40
C ARG A 116 -17.09 -11.94 1.71
N ARG A 117 -16.09 -11.09 1.77
CA ARG A 117 -15.90 -10.17 2.88
C ARG A 117 -16.89 -9.01 2.77
N SER A 118 -17.30 -8.43 3.90
CA SER A 118 -18.03 -7.16 3.91
C SER A 118 -17.15 -6.05 3.33
N SER A 119 -17.78 -4.97 2.84
CA SER A 119 -17.03 -3.80 2.34
C SER A 119 -16.17 -3.17 3.45
N GLU A 120 -16.67 -3.14 4.68
CA GLU A 120 -15.92 -2.64 5.84
C GLU A 120 -14.65 -3.46 6.08
N ARG A 121 -14.78 -4.80 6.08
CA ARG A 121 -13.63 -5.70 6.23
C ARG A 121 -12.63 -5.53 5.10
N THR A 122 -13.10 -5.40 3.87
CA THR A 122 -12.22 -5.20 2.70
C THR A 122 -11.46 -3.87 2.82
N ASN A 123 -12.13 -2.79 3.20
CA ASN A 123 -11.49 -1.49 3.40
C ASN A 123 -10.45 -1.55 4.53
N LEU A 124 -10.75 -2.21 5.64
CA LEU A 124 -9.80 -2.37 6.74
C LEU A 124 -8.57 -3.19 6.29
N ASP A 125 -8.77 -4.29 5.56
CA ASP A 125 -7.66 -5.10 5.05
C ASP A 125 -6.78 -4.27 4.10
N ASN A 126 -7.36 -3.46 3.20
CA ASN A 126 -6.62 -2.55 2.32
C ASN A 126 -5.82 -1.52 3.13
N PHE A 127 -6.43 -0.90 4.14
CA PHE A 127 -5.74 0.08 4.98
C PHE A 127 -4.61 -0.55 5.80
N ARG A 128 -4.77 -1.79 6.25
CA ARG A 128 -3.68 -2.54 6.89
C ARG A 128 -2.51 -2.78 5.94
N SER A 129 -2.77 -3.16 4.70
CA SER A 129 -1.72 -3.34 3.68
C SER A 129 -0.98 -2.03 3.39
N VAL A 130 -1.73 -0.91 3.28
CA VAL A 130 -1.12 0.43 3.13
C VAL A 130 -0.32 0.83 4.37
N ALA A 131 -0.84 0.55 5.57
CA ALA A 131 -0.10 0.83 6.80
C ALA A 131 1.21 0.02 6.86
N ARG A 132 1.20 -1.26 6.54
CA ARG A 132 2.43 -2.09 6.47
C ARG A 132 3.43 -1.61 5.43
N LEU A 133 2.97 -0.96 4.36
CA LEU A 133 3.85 -0.39 3.35
C LEU A 133 4.56 0.89 3.81
N HIS A 134 3.83 1.77 4.49
CA HIS A 134 4.28 3.12 4.84
C HIS A 134 4.67 3.29 6.32
N HIS A 135 4.17 2.42 7.18
CA HIS A 135 4.42 2.45 8.61
C HIS A 135 5.23 1.21 9.04
N LEU A 136 5.73 1.21 10.26
CA LEU A 136 6.50 0.08 10.81
C LEU A 136 5.60 -1.13 11.16
N ASN A 137 4.33 -0.87 11.47
CA ASN A 137 3.31 -1.87 11.76
C ASN A 137 1.90 -1.33 11.47
N ASP A 138 0.89 -2.17 11.57
CA ASP A 138 -0.52 -1.83 11.37
C ASP A 138 -1.37 -1.99 12.64
N GLU A 139 -0.75 -2.18 13.82
CA GLU A 139 -1.42 -2.41 15.10
C GLU A 139 -2.31 -1.23 15.54
N TRP A 140 -1.97 -0.02 15.14
CA TRP A 140 -2.76 1.18 15.38
C TRP A 140 -4.16 1.13 14.75
N LEU A 141 -4.37 0.23 13.77
CA LEU A 141 -5.67 -0.06 13.15
C LEU A 141 -6.48 -1.14 13.88
N ASP A 142 -6.01 -1.64 15.02
CA ASP A 142 -6.79 -2.60 15.80
C ASP A 142 -7.96 -1.92 16.50
N GLY A 143 -9.16 -2.50 16.34
CA GLY A 143 -10.38 -1.99 16.94
C GLY A 143 -10.90 -0.67 16.34
N VAL A 144 -10.42 -0.26 15.17
CA VAL A 144 -10.91 0.94 14.50
C VAL A 144 -12.22 0.69 13.77
N GLU A 145 -12.99 1.75 13.61
CA GLU A 145 -14.19 1.84 12.79
C GLU A 145 -13.90 2.69 11.55
N ILE A 146 -14.35 2.24 10.36
CA ILE A 146 -14.22 2.97 9.12
C ILE A 146 -15.56 3.57 8.74
N ARG A 147 -15.64 4.88 8.61
CA ARG A 147 -16.86 5.62 8.22
C ARG A 147 -16.64 6.46 6.98
N GLY A 148 -17.72 6.71 6.26
CA GLY A 148 -17.73 7.58 5.08
C GLY A 148 -17.86 6.80 3.78
N ARG A 149 -17.43 7.43 2.68
CA ARG A 149 -17.48 6.86 1.32
C ARG A 149 -16.20 7.21 0.58
N PHE A 150 -15.81 6.35 -0.35
CA PHE A 150 -14.70 6.65 -1.26
C PHE A 150 -14.89 8.04 -1.90
N PRO A 151 -13.87 8.86 -1.96
CA PRO A 151 -12.48 8.63 -1.48
C PRO A 151 -12.22 9.12 -0.04
N ARG A 152 -13.23 9.55 0.69
CA ARG A 152 -13.09 10.23 2.00
C ARG A 152 -13.43 9.30 3.17
N TRP A 153 -12.64 8.23 3.33
CA TRP A 153 -12.78 7.33 4.46
C TRP A 153 -12.18 7.95 5.72
N LYS A 154 -12.97 7.98 6.79
CA LYS A 154 -12.53 8.38 8.14
C LYS A 154 -12.23 7.12 8.94
N ILE A 155 -11.13 7.12 9.67
CA ILE A 155 -10.72 6.05 10.58
C ILE A 155 -10.92 6.58 11.99
N LEU A 156 -11.79 5.92 12.75
CA LEU A 156 -12.15 6.30 14.11
C LEU A 156 -11.70 5.20 15.08
N LYS A 157 -11.26 5.61 16.26
CA LYS A 157 -11.02 4.74 17.42
C LYS A 157 -11.72 5.33 18.61
N ASP A 158 -12.55 4.54 19.30
CA ASP A 158 -13.35 4.98 20.44
C ASP A 158 -14.19 6.25 20.15
N GLY A 159 -14.71 6.35 18.93
CA GLY A 159 -15.52 7.49 18.47
C GLY A 159 -14.72 8.71 18.02
N GLU A 160 -13.43 8.79 18.26
CA GLU A 160 -12.56 9.89 17.84
C GLU A 160 -11.90 9.60 16.47
N GLN A 161 -11.87 10.61 15.59
CA GLN A 161 -11.19 10.48 14.31
C GLN A 161 -9.67 10.52 14.50
N ILE A 162 -9.01 9.40 14.22
CA ILE A 162 -7.55 9.26 14.32
C ILE A 162 -6.83 9.51 13.00
N ALA A 163 -7.48 9.16 11.87
CA ALA A 163 -6.94 9.38 10.54
C ALA A 163 -8.04 9.53 9.48
N MET A 164 -7.65 9.96 8.30
CA MET A 164 -8.48 9.96 7.10
C MET A 164 -7.67 9.43 5.93
N TRP A 165 -8.29 8.62 5.07
CA TRP A 165 -7.69 8.21 3.81
C TRP A 165 -7.45 9.43 2.91
N ALA A 166 -6.27 9.54 2.37
CA ALA A 166 -5.83 10.61 1.50
C ALA A 166 -5.34 10.01 0.17
N PRO A 167 -6.25 9.81 -0.81
CA PRO A 167 -5.95 9.13 -2.08
C PRO A 167 -4.85 9.84 -2.88
N GLU A 168 -4.78 11.16 -2.81
CA GLU A 168 -3.73 11.95 -3.46
C GLU A 168 -2.31 11.64 -2.93
N ARG A 169 -2.23 10.94 -1.80
CA ARG A 169 -0.97 10.49 -1.18
C ARG A 169 -0.81 8.99 -1.23
N GLY A 170 -1.90 8.26 -1.54
CA GLY A 170 -1.96 6.82 -1.34
C GLY A 170 -1.68 6.40 0.11
N GLY A 171 -2.14 7.19 1.09
CA GLY A 171 -1.83 7.00 2.51
C GLY A 171 -2.83 7.71 3.42
N PHE A 172 -2.39 8.08 4.62
CA PHE A 172 -3.27 8.62 5.66
C PHE A 172 -2.94 10.07 5.99
N SER A 173 -3.98 10.85 6.30
CA SER A 173 -3.85 12.15 6.95
C SER A 173 -4.16 11.96 8.42
N LEU A 174 -3.16 12.17 9.28
CA LEU A 174 -3.23 11.88 10.71
C LEU A 174 -3.81 13.07 11.49
N SER A 175 -4.67 12.79 12.47
CA SER A 175 -5.09 13.77 13.48
C SER A 175 -4.09 13.81 14.65
N LYS A 176 -4.30 14.73 15.60
CA LYS A 176 -3.51 14.76 16.85
C LYS A 176 -3.66 13.48 17.66
N ALA A 177 -4.89 12.97 17.78
CA ALA A 177 -5.16 11.70 18.43
C ALA A 177 -4.45 10.54 17.71
N GLY A 178 -4.51 10.53 16.38
CA GLY A 178 -3.79 9.55 15.57
C GLY A 178 -2.28 9.55 15.79
N ILE A 179 -1.65 10.73 15.86
CA ILE A 179 -0.22 10.85 16.18
C ILE A 179 0.08 10.23 17.54
N SER A 180 -0.77 10.45 18.54
CA SER A 180 -0.58 9.88 19.88
C SER A 180 -0.66 8.35 19.87
N ILE A 181 -1.60 7.80 19.10
CA ILE A 181 -1.77 6.35 18.97
C ILE A 181 -0.57 5.73 18.21
N LEU A 182 -0.15 6.34 17.11
CA LEU A 182 0.99 5.86 16.33
C LEU A 182 2.31 5.94 17.12
N ASP A 183 2.46 6.95 17.97
CA ASP A 183 3.60 7.06 18.89
C ASP A 183 3.58 5.95 19.97
N ALA A 184 2.42 5.69 20.58
CA ALA A 184 2.26 4.62 21.56
C ALA A 184 2.53 3.22 20.99
N HIS A 185 2.16 2.96 19.74
CA HIS A 185 2.41 1.70 19.05
C HIS A 185 3.76 1.63 18.32
N ASN A 186 4.59 2.66 18.41
CA ASN A 186 5.85 2.75 17.64
C ASN A 186 5.65 2.49 16.14
N SER A 187 4.57 3.02 15.58
CA SER A 187 4.15 2.70 14.21
C SER A 187 4.83 3.54 13.14
N LEU A 188 5.51 4.62 13.49
CA LEU A 188 6.22 5.49 12.57
C LEU A 188 7.69 5.66 12.93
N LYS A 189 8.52 5.84 11.92
CA LYS A 189 9.92 6.27 12.09
C LYS A 189 9.98 7.64 12.74
N ARG A 190 11.12 7.96 13.36
CA ARG A 190 11.27 9.15 14.17
C ARG A 190 12.38 10.05 13.66
N ILE A 191 12.16 11.35 13.83
CA ILE A 191 13.16 12.40 13.72
C ILE A 191 13.21 13.14 15.05
N HIS A 192 14.40 13.45 15.52
CA HIS A 192 14.63 14.16 16.78
C HIS A 192 15.11 15.57 16.49
N LEU A 193 14.48 16.54 17.13
CA LEU A 193 14.90 17.93 17.08
C LEU A 193 15.76 18.28 18.29
N LYS A 194 16.68 19.23 18.09
CA LYS A 194 17.52 19.76 19.15
C LYS A 194 16.68 20.27 20.32
N PRO A 195 17.09 20.08 21.58
CA PRO A 195 16.25 20.31 22.76
C PRO A 195 15.72 21.74 22.91
N ASN A 196 16.46 22.74 22.50
CA ASN A 196 16.14 24.16 22.72
C ASN A 196 15.51 24.84 21.47
N VAL A 197 15.05 24.05 20.49
CA VAL A 197 14.49 24.58 19.27
C VAL A 197 12.97 24.70 19.39
N LYS A 198 12.43 25.88 19.11
CA LYS A 198 10.98 26.03 18.93
C LYS A 198 10.58 25.64 17.52
N TRP A 199 10.00 24.45 17.39
CA TRP A 199 9.54 23.98 16.08
C TRP A 199 8.32 24.75 15.58
N LYS A 200 8.46 25.47 14.49
CA LYS A 200 7.39 26.32 13.92
C LYS A 200 7.09 26.06 12.44
N GLY A 201 7.89 25.25 11.78
CA GLY A 201 7.77 25.02 10.33
C GLY A 201 8.41 23.71 9.91
N ASP A 202 8.84 23.65 8.67
CA ASP A 202 9.47 22.46 8.12
C ASP A 202 10.77 22.11 8.83
N VAL A 203 11.11 20.83 8.84
CA VAL A 203 12.36 20.33 9.44
C VAL A 203 13.49 20.54 8.43
N ASN A 204 14.62 21.05 8.94
CA ASN A 204 15.86 21.26 8.19
C ASN A 204 17.06 20.83 9.06
N LEU A 205 18.25 20.78 8.48
CA LEU A 205 19.48 20.36 9.19
C LEU A 205 19.80 21.20 10.44
N VAL A 206 19.44 22.48 10.44
CA VAL A 206 19.78 23.40 11.54
C VAL A 206 19.12 22.97 12.84
N ILE A 207 17.87 22.50 12.77
CA ILE A 207 17.07 22.12 13.94
C ILE A 207 17.09 20.62 14.22
N LEU A 208 17.62 19.82 13.30
CA LEU A 208 17.68 18.37 13.39
C LEU A 208 18.81 17.94 14.33
N GLU A 209 18.54 16.98 15.22
CA GLU A 209 19.50 16.33 16.10
C GLU A 209 19.88 14.95 15.56
N SER A 210 18.87 14.11 15.32
CA SER A 210 19.05 12.77 14.77
C SER A 210 17.78 12.29 14.05
N TYR A 211 17.90 11.21 13.29
CA TYR A 211 16.81 10.64 12.52
C TYR A 211 17.03 9.17 12.22
N ASP A 212 15.95 8.46 11.90
CA ASP A 212 16.01 7.10 11.40
C ASP A 212 16.54 7.10 9.94
N SER A 213 17.67 6.44 9.73
CA SER A 213 18.35 6.39 8.42
C SER A 213 17.56 5.65 7.33
N SER A 214 16.54 4.89 7.72
CA SER A 214 15.67 4.16 6.79
C SER A 214 14.47 4.96 6.29
N ILE A 215 14.33 6.23 6.68
CA ILE A 215 13.24 7.11 6.19
C ILE A 215 13.34 7.27 4.68
N ARG A 216 12.20 7.09 4.00
CA ARG A 216 12.08 7.26 2.55
C ARG A 216 11.32 8.56 2.22
N CYS A 217 11.51 9.06 1.01
CA CYS A 217 10.73 10.19 0.50
C CYS A 217 9.23 9.90 0.56
N GLY A 218 8.45 10.87 1.05
CA GLY A 218 6.99 10.76 1.14
C GLY A 218 6.46 10.03 2.38
N GLU A 219 7.31 9.40 3.20
CA GLU A 219 6.88 8.77 4.44
C GLU A 219 6.50 9.81 5.51
N ASP A 220 5.44 9.50 6.27
CA ASP A 220 5.11 10.23 7.48
C ASP A 220 6.04 9.78 8.63
N VAL A 221 6.50 10.74 9.42
CA VAL A 221 7.43 10.51 10.53
C VAL A 221 6.95 11.24 11.78
N LEU A 222 7.24 10.69 12.95
CA LEU A 222 7.04 11.38 14.24
C LEU A 222 8.17 12.36 14.47
N VAL A 223 7.82 13.55 14.95
CA VAL A 223 8.76 14.58 15.34
C VAL A 223 8.88 14.57 16.86
N MET A 224 10.08 14.26 17.32
CA MET A 224 10.41 14.13 18.73
C MET A 224 11.25 15.31 19.20
N GLN A 225 11.09 15.70 20.48
CA GLN A 225 12.01 16.58 21.17
C GLN A 225 12.30 15.95 22.55
N GLY A 226 13.51 15.49 22.76
CA GLY A 226 13.80 14.58 23.86
C GLY A 226 12.96 13.30 23.72
N SER A 227 12.27 12.92 24.79
CA SER A 227 11.35 11.77 24.80
C SER A 227 9.92 12.10 24.36
N GLN A 228 9.60 13.37 24.10
CA GLN A 228 8.24 13.79 23.80
C GLN A 228 7.99 13.83 22.30
N CYS A 229 6.89 13.20 21.86
CA CYS A 229 6.36 13.40 20.51
C CYS A 229 5.64 14.75 20.44
N ILE A 230 6.14 15.67 19.62
CA ILE A 230 5.61 17.02 19.45
C ILE A 230 4.81 17.20 18.17
N GLY A 231 4.73 16.19 17.32
CA GLY A 231 3.91 16.20 16.11
C GLY A 231 4.37 15.22 15.04
N SER A 232 3.94 15.45 13.81
CA SER A 232 4.33 14.67 12.63
C SER A 232 4.79 15.57 11.50
N ALA A 233 5.66 15.03 10.65
CA ALA A 233 6.10 15.64 9.42
C ALA A 233 6.12 14.60 8.31
N ARG A 234 6.24 15.04 7.06
CA ARG A 234 6.38 14.18 5.90
C ARG A 234 7.76 14.39 5.27
N ALA A 235 8.51 13.33 5.10
CA ALA A 235 9.84 13.38 4.51
C ALA A 235 9.77 13.91 3.06
N ALA A 236 10.56 14.93 2.77
CA ALA A 236 10.64 15.56 1.45
C ALA A 236 11.69 14.90 0.56
N ALA A 237 12.65 14.20 1.18
CA ALA A 237 13.70 13.42 0.54
C ALA A 237 14.00 12.20 1.40
N PRO A 238 14.63 11.16 0.87
CA PRO A 238 15.06 10.01 1.67
C PRO A 238 16.22 10.40 2.60
N ALA A 239 16.30 9.73 3.75
CA ALA A 239 17.26 10.07 4.82
C ALA A 239 18.74 10.05 4.36
N TRP A 240 19.10 9.18 3.42
CA TRP A 240 20.47 9.13 2.88
C TRP A 240 20.90 10.36 2.08
N GLU A 241 19.95 11.21 1.68
CA GLU A 241 20.22 12.50 1.02
C GLU A 241 20.24 13.67 1.99
N TRP A 242 19.92 13.48 3.27
CA TRP A 242 19.74 14.59 4.20
C TRP A 242 21.05 15.26 4.60
N GLU A 243 22.13 14.51 4.69
CA GLU A 243 23.46 15.08 4.96
C GLU A 243 23.90 15.96 3.80
N GLY A 244 24.14 17.22 4.09
CA GLY A 244 24.56 18.21 3.09
C GLY A 244 23.44 18.79 2.20
N THR A 245 22.18 18.37 2.38
CA THR A 245 21.06 18.93 1.62
C THR A 245 20.60 20.24 2.25
N PRO A 246 20.73 21.38 1.55
CA PRO A 246 20.17 22.64 2.05
C PRO A 246 18.65 22.63 1.95
N GLY A 247 17.97 23.17 2.95
CA GLY A 247 16.54 23.41 2.91
C GLY A 247 15.71 22.40 3.65
N ARG A 248 14.56 22.06 3.09
CA ARG A 248 13.53 21.25 3.74
C ARG A 248 13.81 19.77 3.63
N LEU A 249 14.00 19.10 4.76
CA LEU A 249 14.15 17.65 4.87
C LEU A 249 12.79 16.95 5.09
N ALA A 250 11.93 17.55 5.92
CA ALA A 250 10.56 17.07 6.10
C ALA A 250 9.60 18.24 6.25
N LYS A 251 8.44 18.15 5.59
CA LYS A 251 7.37 19.13 5.65
C LYS A 251 6.54 18.89 6.90
N MET A 252 6.35 19.94 7.70
CA MET A 252 5.46 19.88 8.87
C MET A 252 4.04 19.51 8.42
N HIS A 253 3.45 18.51 9.07
CA HIS A 253 2.08 18.09 8.81
C HIS A 253 1.14 18.51 9.94
N GLN A 254 1.41 18.06 11.16
CA GLN A 254 0.59 18.34 12.34
C GLN A 254 1.46 18.55 13.56
N ARG A 255 1.19 19.61 14.36
CA ARG A 255 1.75 19.76 15.71
C ARG A 255 0.76 19.22 16.74
N ARG A 256 1.30 18.59 17.75
CA ARG A 256 0.56 18.09 18.90
C ARG A 256 0.31 19.16 19.96
#